data_d063c719e6b1f4eb6646675e31826fe0
#
_entry.id   d063c719e6b1f4eb6646675e31826fe0
#
_cell.length_a   1.000
_cell.length_b   1.000
_cell.length_c   1.000
_cell.angle_alpha   90.00
_cell.angle_beta   90.00
_cell.angle_gamma   90.00
#
_symmetry.space_group_name_H-M   'P 1'
#
loop_
_entity.id
_entity.type
_entity.pdbx_description
1 polymer ?
#
loop_
_entity_poly.entity_id
_entity_poly.type
_entity_poly.pdbx_seq_one_letter_code
_entity_poly.pdbx_strand_id
1 'polypeptide(L)'
;ALDVSIQAQVINLLEDLQAELGITYLFIAHDLSVVKHISDRIIVMYLGKIMEIAPCEELYSHPLHPYTRALLSAVPIADPKVDKDRPAGCPFSNRCRYATERCRTETPPMRSVGADHSIACFLDL
;
A
#
# COMPACT_ATOMS: atom_id res chain seq x y z
N ALA A 1 -12.29 14.00 -10.97
CA ALA A 1 -12.37 13.38 -9.66
C ALA A 1 -13.76 13.53 -9.07
N LEU A 2 -14.26 12.51 -8.40
CA LEU A 2 -15.55 12.57 -7.75
C LEU A 2 -15.49 13.43 -6.50
N ASP A 3 -16.56 14.19 -6.26
CA ASP A 3 -16.76 14.90 -5.02
C ASP A 3 -16.80 13.89 -3.85
N VAL A 4 -16.37 14.33 -2.66
CA VAL A 4 -16.33 13.47 -1.45
C VAL A 4 -17.70 12.88 -1.13
N SER A 5 -18.78 13.65 -1.25
CA SER A 5 -20.14 13.17 -1.01
C SER A 5 -20.58 12.13 -2.06
N ILE A 6 -20.18 12.29 -3.30
CA ILE A 6 -20.45 11.30 -4.37
C ILE A 6 -19.66 10.04 -4.12
N GLN A 7 -18.38 10.14 -3.71
CA GLN A 7 -17.56 8.99 -3.34
C GLN A 7 -18.20 8.19 -2.21
N ALA A 8 -18.69 8.86 -1.17
CA ALA A 8 -19.36 8.21 -0.04
C ALA A 8 -20.61 7.46 -0.49
N GLN A 9 -21.40 8.03 -1.39
CA GLN A 9 -22.59 7.37 -1.95
C GLN A 9 -22.24 6.12 -2.76
N VAL A 10 -21.20 6.19 -3.59
CA VAL A 10 -20.72 5.05 -4.37
C VAL A 10 -20.22 3.93 -3.46
N ILE A 11 -19.45 4.24 -2.42
CA ILE A 11 -18.94 3.27 -1.48
C ILE A 11 -20.07 2.59 -0.70
N ASN A 12 -21.06 3.36 -0.24
CA ASN A 12 -22.23 2.81 0.43
C ASN A 12 -22.99 1.85 -0.48
N LEU A 13 -23.15 2.20 -1.76
CA LEU A 13 -23.78 1.32 -2.74
C LEU A 13 -23.00 0.02 -2.92
N LEU A 14 -21.67 0.11 -3.03
CA LEU A 14 -20.80 -1.07 -3.15
C LEU A 14 -20.90 -1.98 -1.92
N GLU A 15 -20.93 -1.41 -0.74
CA GLU A 15 -21.09 -2.17 0.51
C GLU A 15 -22.47 -2.84 0.59
N ASP A 16 -23.53 -2.13 0.19
CA ASP A 16 -24.89 -2.67 0.16
C ASP A 16 -25.00 -3.84 -0.82
N LEU A 17 -24.40 -3.71 -2.01
CA LEU A 17 -24.36 -4.79 -3.00
C LEU A 17 -23.55 -5.98 -2.52
N GLN A 18 -22.47 -5.75 -1.81
CA GLN A 18 -21.67 -6.84 -1.23
C GLN A 18 -22.47 -7.62 -0.19
N ALA A 19 -23.18 -6.93 0.70
CA ALA A 19 -24.02 -7.55 1.71
C ALA A 19 -25.18 -8.32 1.09
N GLU A 20 -25.79 -7.78 0.03
CA GLU A 20 -26.96 -8.39 -0.62
C GLU A 20 -26.58 -9.56 -1.52
N LEU A 21 -25.51 -9.44 -2.30
CA LEU A 21 -25.12 -10.41 -3.32
C LEU A 21 -23.98 -11.33 -2.90
N GLY A 22 -23.31 -11.06 -1.79
CA GLY A 22 -22.18 -11.86 -1.31
C GLY A 22 -20.96 -11.82 -2.22
N ILE A 23 -20.77 -10.73 -2.98
CA ILE A 23 -19.66 -10.59 -3.93
C ILE A 23 -18.40 -10.12 -3.24
N THR A 24 -17.26 -10.46 -3.86
CA THR A 24 -15.94 -9.99 -3.44
C THR A 24 -15.45 -8.91 -4.41
N TYR A 25 -14.88 -7.84 -3.87
CA TYR A 25 -14.32 -6.76 -4.69
C TYR A 25 -12.80 -6.78 -4.70
N LEU A 26 -12.22 -6.51 -5.86
CA LEU A 26 -10.86 -6.02 -5.98
C LEU A 26 -10.95 -4.52 -6.28
N PHE A 27 -10.59 -3.69 -5.31
CA PHE A 27 -10.75 -2.25 -5.37
C PHE A 27 -9.39 -1.58 -5.53
N ILE A 28 -9.21 -0.80 -6.59
CA ILE A 28 -7.96 -0.08 -6.86
C ILE A 28 -8.21 1.41 -6.70
N ALA A 29 -7.49 2.03 -5.77
CA ALA A 29 -7.63 3.45 -5.48
C ALA A 29 -6.35 4.04 -4.93
N HIS A 30 -6.24 5.35 -4.99
CA HIS A 30 -5.13 6.10 -4.38
C HIS A 30 -5.60 6.96 -3.19
N ASP A 31 -6.89 7.01 -2.92
CA ASP A 31 -7.44 7.69 -1.75
C ASP A 31 -7.44 6.72 -0.57
N LEU A 32 -6.57 6.98 0.41
CA LEU A 32 -6.39 6.11 1.58
C LEU A 32 -7.63 6.07 2.47
N SER A 33 -8.41 7.14 2.53
CA SER A 33 -9.64 7.18 3.32
C SER A 33 -10.68 6.22 2.79
N VAL A 34 -10.84 6.17 1.46
CA VAL A 34 -11.76 5.27 0.78
C VAL A 34 -11.32 3.83 0.97
N VAL A 35 -10.04 3.54 0.77
CA VAL A 35 -9.47 2.20 0.93
C VAL A 35 -9.68 1.69 2.35
N LYS A 36 -9.44 2.53 3.36
CA LYS A 36 -9.65 2.17 4.77
C LYS A 36 -11.10 1.79 5.06
N HIS A 37 -12.04 2.52 4.47
CA HIS A 37 -13.47 2.33 4.73
C HIS A 37 -14.02 1.04 4.14
N ILE A 38 -13.61 0.68 2.92
CA ILE A 38 -14.21 -0.44 2.17
C ILE A 38 -13.41 -1.74 2.24
N SER A 39 -12.13 -1.69 2.59
CA SER A 39 -11.23 -2.84 2.45
C SER A 39 -11.16 -3.69 3.71
N ASP A 40 -11.12 -5.01 3.52
CA ASP A 40 -10.79 -5.96 4.59
C ASP A 40 -9.28 -6.22 4.61
N ARG A 41 -8.67 -6.29 3.43
CA ARG A 41 -7.25 -6.56 3.24
C ARG A 41 -6.68 -5.60 2.20
N ILE A 42 -5.47 -5.12 2.43
CA ILE A 42 -4.84 -4.10 1.58
C ILE A 42 -3.53 -4.61 1.03
N ILE A 43 -3.32 -4.36 -0.25
CA ILE A 43 -2.05 -4.58 -0.95
C ILE A 43 -1.49 -3.21 -1.33
N VAL A 44 -0.29 -2.90 -0.85
CA VAL A 44 0.41 -1.65 -1.18
C VAL A 44 1.39 -1.92 -2.32
N MET A 45 1.27 -1.14 -3.39
CA MET A 45 2.12 -1.28 -4.58
C MET A 45 2.93 -0.01 -4.83
N TYR A 46 4.14 -0.20 -5.34
CA TYR A 46 5.02 0.90 -5.76
C TYR A 46 5.77 0.49 -7.02
N LEU A 47 5.67 1.31 -8.06
CA LEU A 47 6.29 1.05 -9.38
C LEU A 47 6.00 -0.36 -9.92
N GLY A 48 4.76 -0.80 -9.76
CA GLY A 48 4.32 -2.10 -10.28
C GLY A 48 4.71 -3.31 -9.43
N LYS A 49 5.29 -3.09 -8.25
CA LYS A 49 5.69 -4.17 -7.33
C LYS A 49 4.95 -4.05 -6.01
N ILE A 50 4.64 -5.20 -5.41
CA ILE A 50 3.98 -5.27 -4.10
C ILE A 50 5.00 -5.02 -3.01
N MET A 51 4.71 -4.03 -2.15
CA MET A 51 5.58 -3.66 -1.03
C MET A 51 5.11 -4.25 0.29
N GLU A 52 3.81 -4.26 0.54
CA GLU A 52 3.23 -4.77 1.78
C GLU A 52 1.83 -5.32 1.55
N ILE A 53 1.47 -6.38 2.26
CA ILE A 53 0.12 -6.95 2.27
C ILE A 53 -0.27 -7.17 3.73
N ALA A 54 -1.40 -6.63 4.14
CA ALA A 54 -1.88 -6.78 5.51
C ALA A 54 -3.40 -6.62 5.62
N PRO A 55 -4.02 -7.12 6.70
CA PRO A 55 -5.38 -6.72 7.04
C PRO A 55 -5.48 -5.20 7.19
N CYS A 56 -6.61 -4.64 6.84
CA CYS A 56 -6.81 -3.19 6.82
C CYS A 56 -6.44 -2.53 8.15
N GLU A 57 -6.96 -3.04 9.26
CA GLU A 57 -6.70 -2.48 10.58
C GLU A 57 -5.23 -2.55 10.96
N GLU A 58 -4.57 -3.66 10.67
CA GLU A 58 -3.15 -3.83 10.98
C GLU A 58 -2.27 -2.91 10.14
N LEU A 59 -2.59 -2.74 8.86
CA LEU A 59 -1.83 -1.86 7.99
C LEU A 59 -1.85 -0.41 8.49
N TYR A 60 -3.02 0.08 8.91
CA TYR A 60 -3.15 1.45 9.40
C TYR A 60 -2.59 1.65 10.81
N SER A 61 -2.64 0.61 11.65
CA SER A 61 -2.12 0.67 13.02
C SER A 61 -0.62 0.41 13.10
N HIS A 62 -0.12 -0.54 12.31
CA HIS A 62 1.27 -1.02 12.34
C HIS A 62 1.84 -1.19 10.94
N PRO A 63 1.95 -0.11 10.14
CA PRO A 63 2.60 -0.21 8.83
C PRO A 63 4.08 -0.52 9.02
N LEU A 64 4.60 -1.52 8.31
CA LEU A 64 5.97 -1.98 8.48
C LEU A 64 6.89 -1.53 7.36
N HIS A 65 6.41 -1.59 6.10
CA HIS A 65 7.25 -1.16 4.99
C HIS A 65 7.47 0.37 5.02
N PRO A 66 8.69 0.85 4.79
CA PRO A 66 8.97 2.29 4.80
C PRO A 66 8.09 3.10 3.84
N TYR A 67 7.77 2.54 2.67
CA TYR A 67 6.87 3.21 1.72
C TYR A 67 5.45 3.35 2.30
N THR A 68 4.93 2.30 2.92
CA THR A 68 3.59 2.33 3.55
C THR A 68 3.55 3.38 4.66
N ARG A 69 4.59 3.45 5.48
CA ARG A 69 4.71 4.48 6.52
C ARG A 69 4.71 5.89 5.93
N ALA A 70 5.40 6.08 4.81
CA ALA A 70 5.42 7.36 4.12
C ALA A 70 4.06 7.73 3.54
N LEU A 71 3.34 6.76 2.96
CA LEU A 71 1.99 6.97 2.44
C LEU A 71 1.00 7.41 3.52
N LEU A 72 1.09 6.79 4.70
CA LEU A 72 0.17 7.07 5.82
C LEU A 72 0.56 8.31 6.62
N SER A 73 1.76 8.81 6.41
CA SER A 73 2.24 10.05 7.04
C SER A 73 1.79 11.27 6.24
N ALA A 74 1.91 12.45 6.86
CA ALA A 74 1.64 13.73 6.18
C ALA A 74 2.81 14.19 5.30
N VAL A 75 3.88 13.40 5.20
CA VAL A 75 5.06 13.74 4.40
C VAL A 75 4.76 13.51 2.91
N PRO A 76 4.94 14.53 2.06
CA PRO A 76 4.75 14.36 0.62
C PRO A 76 5.72 13.33 0.05
N ILE A 77 5.20 12.47 -0.83
CA ILE A 77 6.01 11.50 -1.57
C ILE A 77 6.14 12.03 -3.00
N ALA A 78 7.38 12.15 -3.48
CA ALA A 78 7.62 12.60 -4.84
C ALA A 78 7.07 11.60 -5.85
N ASP A 79 6.57 12.11 -6.98
CA ASP A 79 5.98 11.28 -8.03
C ASP A 79 7.06 10.35 -8.62
N PRO A 80 6.87 9.02 -8.51
CA PRO A 80 7.85 8.07 -9.04
C PRO A 80 8.01 8.12 -10.56
N LYS A 81 7.05 8.68 -11.27
CA LYS A 81 7.15 8.83 -12.73
C LYS A 81 8.22 9.82 -13.16
N VAL A 82 8.58 10.74 -12.28
CA VAL A 82 9.61 11.75 -12.54
C VAL A 82 11.02 11.18 -12.32
N ASP A 83 11.12 10.12 -11.56
CA ASP A 83 12.38 9.47 -11.26
C ASP A 83 12.81 8.56 -12.42
N LYS A 84 13.84 8.98 -13.14
CA LYS A 84 14.36 8.21 -14.28
C LYS A 84 15.29 7.08 -13.85
N ASP A 85 15.82 7.16 -12.66
CA ASP A 85 16.81 6.21 -12.14
C ASP A 85 16.13 5.17 -11.24
N ARG A 86 15.54 4.16 -11.88
CA ARG A 86 14.96 3.04 -11.13
C ARG A 86 16.08 2.16 -10.59
N PRO A 87 16.12 1.90 -9.27
CA PRO A 87 17.13 1.01 -8.72
C PRO A 87 16.91 -0.43 -9.20
N ALA A 88 18.00 -1.18 -9.32
CA ALA A 88 17.95 -2.59 -9.69
C ALA A 88 17.30 -3.46 -8.59
N GLY A 89 17.38 -3.02 -7.34
CA GLY A 89 16.83 -3.71 -6.19
C GLY A 89 15.43 -3.23 -5.80
N CYS A 90 15.26 -2.88 -4.53
CA CYS A 90 13.98 -2.37 -4.02
C CYS A 90 13.59 -1.07 -4.73
N PRO A 91 12.39 -0.98 -5.32
CA PRO A 91 11.96 0.23 -6.04
C PRO A 91 11.97 1.50 -5.19
N PHE A 92 11.76 1.37 -3.89
CA PHE A 92 11.70 2.50 -2.96
C PHE A 92 13.06 2.88 -2.38
N SER A 93 14.14 2.14 -2.68
CA SER A 93 15.46 2.33 -2.06
C SER A 93 16.03 3.75 -2.23
N ASN A 94 15.73 4.42 -3.34
CA ASN A 94 16.18 5.80 -3.59
C ASN A 94 15.54 6.83 -2.64
N ARG A 95 14.43 6.50 -2.01
CA ARG A 95 13.65 7.38 -1.14
C ARG A 95 13.53 6.86 0.28
N CYS A 96 14.03 5.64 0.53
CA CYS A 96 13.93 5.01 1.83
C CYS A 96 15.04 5.53 2.75
N ARG A 97 14.65 6.06 3.91
CA ARG A 97 15.61 6.53 4.91
C ARG A 97 16.41 5.39 5.56
N TYR A 98 15.93 4.15 5.42
CA TYR A 98 16.57 2.96 5.97
C TYR A 98 17.32 2.14 4.93
N ALA A 99 17.43 2.65 3.69
CA ALA A 99 18.02 1.91 2.57
C ALA A 99 19.48 1.56 2.85
N THR A 100 19.82 0.29 2.54
CA THR A 100 21.19 -0.22 2.60
C THR A 100 21.68 -0.49 1.19
N GLU A 101 22.96 -0.82 1.04
CA GLU A 101 23.55 -1.25 -0.24
C GLU A 101 22.78 -2.42 -0.83
N ARG A 102 22.39 -3.37 0.00
CA ARG A 102 21.60 -4.53 -0.41
C ARG A 102 20.25 -4.12 -0.99
N CYS A 103 19.60 -3.12 -0.42
CA CYS A 103 18.32 -2.61 -0.92
C CYS A 103 18.43 -2.04 -2.33
N ARG A 104 19.59 -1.51 -2.70
CA ARG A 104 19.82 -0.90 -4.01
C ARG A 104 20.16 -1.93 -5.09
N THR A 105 20.72 -3.06 -4.71
CA THR A 105 21.22 -4.08 -5.64
C THR A 105 20.35 -5.32 -5.72
N GLU A 106 19.63 -5.67 -4.67
CA GLU A 106 18.79 -6.86 -4.60
C GLU A 106 17.32 -6.50 -4.39
N THR A 107 16.43 -7.19 -5.11
CA THR A 107 14.99 -7.06 -4.91
C THR A 107 14.57 -7.88 -3.70
N PRO A 108 14.02 -7.26 -2.63
CA PRO A 108 13.58 -8.02 -1.48
C PRO A 108 12.39 -8.91 -1.83
N PRO A 109 12.43 -10.20 -1.43
CA PRO A 109 11.27 -11.08 -1.61
C PRO A 109 10.19 -10.75 -0.59
N MET A 110 8.94 -11.12 -0.92
CA MET A 110 7.85 -11.04 0.06
C MET A 110 8.13 -12.04 1.19
N ARG A 111 8.05 -11.56 2.42
CA ARG A 111 8.22 -12.40 3.61
C ARG A 111 7.09 -12.15 4.61
N SER A 112 6.66 -13.21 5.27
CA SER A 112 5.64 -13.11 6.31
C SER A 112 6.26 -12.53 7.59
N VAL A 113 5.60 -11.52 8.16
CA VAL A 113 6.02 -10.86 9.40
C VAL A 113 4.97 -10.98 10.49
N GLY A 114 3.83 -11.59 10.20
CA GLY A 114 2.74 -11.80 11.14
C GLY A 114 1.59 -12.54 10.49
N ALA A 115 0.46 -12.70 11.19
CA ALA A 115 -0.73 -13.30 10.64
C ALA A 115 -1.27 -12.46 9.48
N ASP A 116 -1.29 -13.01 8.28
CA ASP A 116 -1.73 -12.34 7.05
C ASP A 116 -1.01 -11.03 6.74
N HIS A 117 0.17 -10.80 7.34
CA HIS A 117 0.97 -9.62 7.12
C HIS A 117 2.30 -10.00 6.48
N SER A 118 2.56 -9.46 5.30
CA SER A 118 3.79 -9.73 4.53
C SER A 118 4.38 -8.43 4.00
N ILE A 119 5.69 -8.36 3.93
CA ILE A 119 6.42 -7.20 3.41
C ILE A 119 7.53 -7.62 2.46
N ALA A 120 7.84 -6.74 1.50
CA ALA A 120 8.98 -6.89 0.61
C ALA A 120 10.09 -5.92 1.06
N CYS A 121 10.74 -6.24 2.15
CA CYS A 121 11.79 -5.42 2.76
C CYS A 121 12.81 -6.31 3.45
N PHE A 122 14.09 -5.92 3.38
CA PHE A 122 15.16 -6.64 4.08
C PHE A 122 15.27 -6.28 5.57
N LEU A 123 14.64 -5.18 5.97
CA LEU A 123 14.76 -4.67 7.33
C LEU A 123 13.77 -5.37 8.27
N ASP A 124 14.19 -5.58 9.50
CA ASP A 124 13.33 -6.02 10.59
C ASP A 124 12.72 -4.79 11.26
N LEU A 125 11.53 -4.44 10.84
CA LEU A 125 10.83 -3.24 11.30
C LEU A 125 9.67 -3.58 12.22
#